data_32dc4de6d910589f31f94516f3bd031a
#
_entry.id   32dc4de6d910589f31f94516f3bd031a
#
_cell.length_a   1.000
_cell.length_b   1.000
_cell.length_c   1.000
_cell.angle_alpha   90.00
_cell.angle_beta   90.00
_cell.angle_gamma   90.00
#
_symmetry.space_group_name_H-M   'P 1'
#
loop_
_entity.id
_entity.type
_entity.pdbx_description
1 polymer ?
#
loop_
_entity_poly.entity_id
_entity_poly.type
_entity_poly.pdbx_seq_one_letter_code
_entity_poly.pdbx_strand_id
1 'polypeptide(L)'
;SMADAAPRYQSFLYQSTLWSTGWQAFTEHWFNGVGVRGFGSYLIDTQLMASESVSASWHPHLAVLEIAAETGLIGIAGYGVLLYLLMGYLRDDRRPVAIAALVALLAIFPLSSAVSLYSFFGGNLIFLTFTLLVVFNRDCPKAEQKTSASDPASNL
;
A
#
# COMPACT_ATOMS: atom_id res chain seq x y z
N SER A 1 -34.36 -11.13 8.57
CA SER A 1 -34.79 -11.59 9.90
C SER A 1 -33.66 -11.33 10.90
N MET A 2 -33.93 -11.34 12.22
CA MET A 2 -32.91 -11.15 13.27
C MET A 2 -31.79 -12.20 13.20
N ALA A 3 -32.04 -13.39 12.67
CA ALA A 3 -31.04 -14.43 12.49
C ALA A 3 -29.93 -14.06 11.48
N ASP A 4 -30.23 -13.24 10.48
CA ASP A 4 -29.26 -12.81 9.46
C ASP A 4 -28.40 -11.60 9.93
N ALA A 5 -28.83 -10.92 10.99
CA ALA A 5 -28.10 -9.76 11.54
C ALA A 5 -26.95 -10.17 12.46
N ALA A 6 -27.08 -11.30 13.15
CA ALA A 6 -26.07 -11.78 14.11
C ALA A 6 -24.67 -12.01 13.50
N PRO A 7 -24.50 -12.71 12.36
CA PRO A 7 -23.18 -12.93 11.78
C PRO A 7 -22.53 -11.64 11.25
N ARG A 8 -23.33 -10.69 10.73
CA ARG A 8 -22.82 -9.39 10.26
C ARG A 8 -22.37 -8.52 11.42
N TYR A 9 -23.10 -8.54 12.53
CA TYR A 9 -22.73 -7.79 13.74
C TYR A 9 -21.43 -8.33 14.36
N GLN A 10 -21.28 -9.66 14.42
CA GLN A 10 -20.04 -10.28 14.90
C GLN A 10 -18.83 -9.93 14.00
N SER A 11 -19.00 -9.95 12.68
CA SER A 11 -17.93 -9.55 11.75
C SER A 11 -17.53 -8.09 11.93
N PHE A 12 -18.48 -7.20 12.16
CA PHE A 12 -18.21 -5.79 12.42
C PHE A 12 -17.46 -5.57 13.75
N LEU A 13 -17.91 -6.22 14.83
CA LEU A 13 -17.23 -6.15 16.12
C LEU A 13 -15.79 -6.68 16.03
N TYR A 14 -15.60 -7.77 15.33
CA TYR A 14 -14.30 -8.35 15.07
C TYR A 14 -13.38 -7.36 14.33
N GLN A 15 -13.85 -6.75 13.26
CA GLN A 15 -13.07 -5.81 12.47
C GLN A 15 -12.76 -4.52 13.25
N SER A 16 -13.69 -4.02 14.04
CA SER A 16 -13.47 -2.85 14.91
C SER A 16 -12.41 -3.13 15.99
N THR A 17 -12.37 -4.35 16.52
CA THR A 17 -11.34 -4.77 17.48
C THR A 17 -9.96 -4.80 16.80
N LEU A 18 -9.84 -5.34 15.59
CA LEU A 18 -8.58 -5.33 14.85
C LEU A 18 -8.09 -3.90 14.57
N TRP A 19 -8.98 -2.98 14.24
CA TRP A 19 -8.62 -1.59 14.00
C TRP A 19 -8.19 -0.87 15.28
N SER A 20 -8.92 -1.05 16.38
CA SER A 20 -8.54 -0.46 17.67
C SER A 20 -7.20 -0.99 18.16
N THR A 21 -6.94 -2.30 18.00
CA THR A 21 -5.66 -2.91 18.36
C THR A 21 -4.54 -2.45 17.43
N GLY A 22 -4.81 -2.30 16.13
CA GLY A 22 -3.83 -1.74 15.20
C GLY A 22 -3.42 -0.32 15.55
N TRP A 23 -4.39 0.50 15.97
CA TRP A 23 -4.13 1.84 16.47
C TRP A 23 -3.35 1.83 17.78
N GLN A 24 -3.68 0.94 18.72
CA GLN A 24 -2.96 0.77 19.98
C GLN A 24 -1.49 0.35 19.71
N ALA A 25 -1.28 -0.65 18.85
CA ALA A 25 0.07 -1.08 18.45
C ALA A 25 0.89 0.08 17.88
N PHE A 26 0.28 0.90 17.01
CA PHE A 26 0.94 2.11 16.50
C PHE A 26 1.26 3.11 17.60
N THR A 27 0.36 3.40 18.53
CA THR A 27 0.62 4.39 19.59
C THR A 27 1.68 3.94 20.58
N GLU A 28 1.75 2.65 20.91
CA GLU A 28 2.76 2.08 21.79
C GLU A 28 4.14 1.97 21.11
N HIS A 29 4.17 1.71 19.82
CA HIS A 29 5.38 1.54 19.01
C HIS A 29 5.45 2.52 17.83
N TRP A 30 5.12 3.79 18.08
CA TRP A 30 4.88 4.81 17.05
C TRP A 30 6.04 5.02 16.08
N PHE A 31 7.29 4.80 16.48
CA PHE A 31 8.47 5.10 15.66
C PHE A 31 8.78 4.00 14.65
N ASN A 32 8.88 2.75 15.08
CA ASN A 32 9.29 1.60 14.27
C ASN A 32 8.24 0.49 14.16
N GLY A 33 7.07 0.64 14.79
CA GLY A 33 6.01 -0.36 14.84
C GLY A 33 6.38 -1.60 15.66
N VAL A 34 5.50 -2.60 15.65
CA VAL A 34 5.70 -3.90 16.31
C VAL A 34 6.59 -4.86 15.51
N GLY A 35 7.05 -4.43 14.33
CA GLY A 35 7.83 -5.24 13.39
C GLY A 35 6.97 -5.82 12.28
N VAL A 36 7.60 -6.03 11.11
CA VAL A 36 6.93 -6.59 9.93
C VAL A 36 6.37 -7.97 10.27
N ARG A 37 5.06 -8.17 10.03
CA ARG A 37 4.29 -9.37 10.42
C ARG A 37 4.23 -9.61 11.94
N GLY A 38 4.55 -8.61 12.76
CA GLY A 38 4.53 -8.67 14.22
C GLY A 38 3.13 -8.49 14.81
N PHE A 39 2.15 -8.00 14.04
CA PHE A 39 0.82 -7.68 14.53
C PHE A 39 0.08 -8.90 15.12
N GLY A 40 0.21 -10.08 14.51
CA GLY A 40 -0.37 -11.31 15.07
C GLY A 40 0.21 -11.69 16.44
N SER A 41 1.51 -11.56 16.63
CA SER A 41 2.17 -11.79 17.92
C SER A 41 1.72 -10.76 18.96
N TYR A 42 1.61 -9.49 18.57
CA TYR A 42 1.11 -8.42 19.43
C TYR A 42 -0.34 -8.68 19.91
N LEU A 43 -1.22 -9.22 19.06
CA LEU A 43 -2.58 -9.63 19.44
C LEU A 43 -2.59 -10.72 20.51
N ILE A 44 -1.67 -11.68 20.41
CA ILE A 44 -1.54 -12.78 21.41
C ILE A 44 -1.00 -12.23 22.74
N ASP A 45 0.06 -11.42 22.69
CA ASP A 45 0.72 -10.88 23.88
C ASP A 45 -0.21 -9.95 24.68
N THR A 46 -1.07 -9.21 24.01
CA THR A 46 -2.07 -8.33 24.65
C THR A 46 -3.31 -9.08 25.14
N GLN A 47 -3.38 -10.39 24.95
CA GLN A 47 -4.51 -11.25 25.35
C GLN A 47 -5.88 -10.79 24.82
N LEU A 48 -5.88 -9.94 23.80
CA LEU A 48 -7.12 -9.43 23.18
C LEU A 48 -7.86 -10.52 22.41
N MET A 49 -7.16 -11.61 22.05
CA MET A 49 -7.74 -12.79 21.44
C MET A 49 -7.10 -14.07 21.97
N ALA A 50 -7.87 -15.15 22.06
CA ALA A 50 -7.33 -16.44 22.46
C ALA A 50 -6.28 -16.93 21.46
N SER A 51 -5.14 -17.41 21.94
CA SER A 51 -4.00 -17.83 21.11
C SER A 51 -4.35 -18.89 20.06
N GLU A 52 -5.35 -19.73 20.33
CA GLU A 52 -5.84 -20.77 19.40
C GLU A 52 -6.56 -20.20 18.17
N SER A 53 -7.10 -18.99 18.25
CA SER A 53 -7.83 -18.33 17.16
C SER A 53 -6.99 -17.36 16.35
N VAL A 54 -5.79 -17.02 16.80
CA VAL A 54 -4.89 -16.04 16.16
C VAL A 54 -3.84 -16.76 15.32
N SER A 55 -3.70 -16.39 14.07
CA SER A 55 -2.59 -16.83 13.23
C SER A 55 -1.63 -15.68 12.97
N ALA A 56 -0.36 -15.99 12.73
CA ALA A 56 0.65 -14.99 12.36
C ALA A 56 0.33 -14.23 11.04
N SER A 57 -0.70 -14.65 10.34
CA SER A 57 -1.18 -13.99 9.12
C SER A 57 -2.26 -12.94 9.38
N TRP A 58 -2.64 -12.71 10.62
CA TRP A 58 -3.66 -11.73 10.96
C TRP A 58 -3.12 -10.31 10.78
N HIS A 59 -3.94 -9.45 10.18
CA HIS A 59 -3.60 -8.07 9.87
C HIS A 59 -4.86 -7.19 10.04
N PRO A 60 -4.71 -5.87 10.22
CA PRO A 60 -5.84 -4.96 10.49
C PRO A 60 -6.85 -4.80 9.35
N HIS A 61 -6.67 -5.48 8.22
CA HIS A 61 -7.52 -5.33 7.03
C HIS A 61 -7.66 -3.88 6.53
N LEU A 62 -6.63 -3.06 6.76
CA LEU A 62 -6.53 -1.69 6.28
C LEU A 62 -5.04 -1.39 6.05
N ALA A 63 -4.62 -1.26 4.80
CA ALA A 63 -3.21 -1.18 4.43
C ALA A 63 -2.45 -0.06 5.16
N VAL A 64 -3.04 1.12 5.31
CA VAL A 64 -2.40 2.22 6.03
C VAL A 64 -2.22 1.91 7.52
N LEU A 65 -3.18 1.25 8.14
CA LEU A 65 -3.11 0.88 9.55
C LEU A 65 -2.13 -0.30 9.77
N GLU A 66 -2.06 -1.23 8.83
CA GLU A 66 -1.08 -2.31 8.82
C GLU A 66 0.35 -1.73 8.79
N ILE A 67 0.62 -0.80 7.86
CA ILE A 67 1.92 -0.10 7.78
C ILE A 67 2.20 0.65 9.09
N ALA A 68 1.21 1.39 9.62
CA ALA A 68 1.36 2.14 10.86
C ALA A 68 1.69 1.23 12.05
N ALA A 69 0.93 0.16 12.23
CA ALA A 69 1.11 -0.77 13.35
C ALA A 69 2.44 -1.53 13.25
N GLU A 70 2.82 -2.01 12.06
CA GLU A 70 3.97 -2.89 11.90
C GLU A 70 5.30 -2.16 11.67
N THR A 71 5.28 -0.98 11.03
CA THR A 71 6.51 -0.24 10.67
C THR A 71 6.57 1.19 11.21
N GLY A 72 5.52 1.61 11.91
CA GLY A 72 5.48 2.90 12.59
C GLY A 72 5.56 4.09 11.64
N LEU A 73 6.07 5.20 12.17
CA LEU A 73 6.22 6.46 11.42
C LEU A 73 7.20 6.32 10.24
N ILE A 74 8.22 5.47 10.38
CA ILE A 74 9.20 5.21 9.31
C ILE A 74 8.48 4.61 8.10
N GLY A 75 7.63 3.61 8.31
CA GLY A 75 6.87 3.00 7.24
C GLY A 75 5.84 3.93 6.61
N ILE A 76 5.12 4.72 7.42
CA ILE A 76 4.16 5.73 6.93
C ILE A 76 4.89 6.75 6.04
N ALA A 77 6.06 7.25 6.48
CA ALA A 77 6.85 8.20 5.70
C ALA A 77 7.31 7.60 4.37
N GLY A 78 7.86 6.38 4.39
CA GLY A 78 8.27 5.67 3.18
C GLY A 78 7.10 5.41 2.23
N TYR A 79 5.95 5.00 2.77
CA TYR A 79 4.74 4.80 2.00
C TYR A 79 4.21 6.11 1.37
N GLY A 80 4.25 7.21 2.13
CA GLY A 80 3.88 8.54 1.63
C GLY A 80 4.79 8.99 0.47
N VAL A 81 6.10 8.82 0.59
CA VAL A 81 7.06 9.09 -0.49
C VAL A 81 6.75 8.23 -1.71
N LEU A 82 6.47 6.95 -1.53
CA LEU A 82 6.13 6.03 -2.61
C LEU A 82 4.86 6.49 -3.35
N LEU A 83 3.79 6.82 -2.63
CA LEU A 83 2.56 7.35 -3.24
C LEU A 83 2.82 8.65 -3.99
N TYR A 84 3.61 9.55 -3.43
CA TYR A 84 3.98 10.81 -4.07
C TYR A 84 4.72 10.60 -5.40
N LEU A 85 5.69 9.70 -5.42
CA LEU A 85 6.43 9.34 -6.63
C LEU A 85 5.52 8.71 -7.69
N LEU A 86 4.66 7.78 -7.31
CA LEU A 86 3.71 7.16 -8.24
C LEU A 86 2.71 8.17 -8.82
N MET A 87 2.22 9.11 -8.01
CA MET A 87 1.37 10.19 -8.51
C MET A 87 2.08 11.08 -9.52
N GLY A 88 3.40 11.26 -9.39
CA GLY A 88 4.22 11.94 -10.41
C GLY A 88 4.17 11.24 -11.78
N TYR A 89 4.25 9.91 -11.79
CA TYR A 89 4.17 9.12 -13.02
C TYR A 89 2.78 9.11 -13.67
N LEU A 90 1.69 9.37 -12.94
CA LEU A 90 0.35 9.51 -13.55
C LEU A 90 0.24 10.71 -14.49
N ARG A 91 1.10 11.71 -14.31
CA ARG A 91 1.15 12.91 -15.14
C ARG A 91 2.11 12.78 -16.32
N ASP A 92 2.68 11.58 -16.51
CA ASP A 92 3.58 11.32 -17.62
C ASP A 92 2.78 11.23 -18.93
N ASP A 93 3.22 11.93 -19.97
CA ASP A 93 2.57 11.92 -21.30
C ASP A 93 2.64 10.56 -22.00
N ARG A 94 3.54 9.69 -21.53
CA ARG A 94 3.67 8.32 -22.02
C ARG A 94 2.57 7.44 -21.42
N ARG A 95 1.54 7.19 -22.18
CA ARG A 95 0.37 6.39 -21.75
C ARG A 95 0.72 5.07 -21.06
N PRO A 96 1.66 4.21 -21.56
CA PRO A 96 1.98 2.95 -20.88
C PRO A 96 2.59 3.17 -19.50
N VAL A 97 3.39 4.22 -19.29
CA VAL A 97 3.97 4.57 -18.00
C VAL A 97 2.89 5.02 -17.01
N ALA A 98 1.99 5.91 -17.45
CA ALA A 98 0.88 6.38 -16.62
C ALA A 98 -0.08 5.23 -16.23
N ILE A 99 -0.37 4.31 -17.15
CA ILE A 99 -1.20 3.13 -16.87
C ILE A 99 -0.50 2.21 -15.86
N ALA A 100 0.80 1.94 -16.01
CA ALA A 100 1.55 1.12 -15.06
C ALA A 100 1.58 1.76 -13.67
N ALA A 101 1.75 3.09 -13.58
CA ALA A 101 1.68 3.83 -12.32
C ALA A 101 0.29 3.75 -11.68
N LEU A 102 -0.78 3.83 -12.47
CA LEU A 102 -2.14 3.67 -11.97
C LEU A 102 -2.37 2.27 -11.39
N VAL A 103 -1.93 1.23 -12.11
CA VAL A 103 -2.04 -0.16 -11.63
C VAL A 103 -1.24 -0.35 -10.33
N ALA A 104 -0.02 0.22 -10.24
CA ALA A 104 0.78 0.19 -9.02
C ALA A 104 0.08 0.90 -7.86
N LEU A 105 -0.51 2.07 -8.08
CA LEU A 105 -1.29 2.80 -7.06
C LEU A 105 -2.51 2.01 -6.59
N LEU A 106 -3.23 1.35 -7.50
CA LEU A 106 -4.36 0.51 -7.13
C LEU A 106 -3.92 -0.71 -6.31
N ALA A 107 -2.76 -1.31 -6.64
CA ALA A 107 -2.20 -2.46 -5.92
C ALA A 107 -1.84 -2.13 -4.47
N ILE A 108 -1.38 -0.90 -4.20
CA ILE A 108 -0.98 -0.45 -2.86
C ILE A 108 -1.99 0.54 -2.25
N PHE A 109 -3.22 0.55 -2.73
CA PHE A 109 -4.22 1.54 -2.28
C PHE A 109 -4.40 1.50 -0.75
N PRO A 110 -4.33 2.66 -0.05
CA PRO A 110 -4.26 2.71 1.41
C PRO A 110 -5.49 2.15 2.13
N LEU A 111 -6.64 2.12 1.48
CA LEU A 111 -7.89 1.58 2.01
C LEU A 111 -8.16 0.14 1.54
N SER A 112 -7.18 -0.50 0.87
CA SER A 112 -7.32 -1.90 0.50
C SER A 112 -7.35 -2.78 1.75
N SER A 113 -8.37 -3.63 1.85
CA SER A 113 -8.56 -4.55 2.97
C SER A 113 -8.48 -6.03 2.56
N ALA A 114 -8.35 -6.30 1.26
CA ALA A 114 -8.51 -7.65 0.74
C ALA A 114 -7.28 -8.54 0.99
N VAL A 115 -6.07 -7.96 0.96
CA VAL A 115 -4.82 -8.72 1.07
C VAL A 115 -3.79 -7.88 1.82
N SER A 116 -3.10 -8.48 2.80
CA SER A 116 -1.96 -7.86 3.47
C SER A 116 -0.86 -7.51 2.47
N LEU A 117 -0.29 -6.31 2.60
CA LEU A 117 0.85 -5.87 1.80
C LEU A 117 2.09 -6.76 2.00
N TYR A 118 2.23 -7.34 3.18
CA TYR A 118 3.34 -8.22 3.56
C TYR A 118 3.06 -9.70 3.30
N SER A 119 1.89 -10.03 2.72
CA SER A 119 1.61 -11.40 2.28
C SER A 119 2.42 -11.75 1.03
N PHE A 120 2.61 -13.05 0.81
CA PHE A 120 3.26 -13.54 -0.41
C PHE A 120 2.56 -13.05 -1.69
N PHE A 121 1.23 -13.07 -1.70
CA PHE A 121 0.45 -12.62 -2.85
C PHE A 121 0.54 -11.09 -3.04
N GLY A 122 0.37 -10.31 -1.97
CA GLY A 122 0.49 -8.85 -2.01
C GLY A 122 1.88 -8.40 -2.44
N GLY A 123 2.94 -8.99 -1.86
CA GLY A 123 4.32 -8.69 -2.22
C GLY A 123 4.64 -8.99 -3.68
N ASN A 124 4.18 -10.13 -4.23
CA ASN A 124 4.38 -10.45 -5.65
C ASN A 124 3.62 -9.49 -6.58
N LEU A 125 2.40 -9.10 -6.22
CA LEU A 125 1.63 -8.14 -7.01
C LEU A 125 2.33 -6.77 -7.06
N ILE A 126 2.83 -6.30 -5.93
CA ILE A 126 3.60 -5.06 -5.83
C ILE A 126 4.87 -5.17 -6.69
N PHE A 127 5.64 -6.25 -6.53
CA PHE A 127 6.86 -6.46 -7.30
C PHE A 127 6.60 -6.45 -8.81
N LEU A 128 5.56 -7.17 -9.26
CA LEU A 128 5.18 -7.22 -10.67
C LEU A 128 4.81 -5.83 -11.21
N THR A 129 3.98 -5.07 -10.48
CA THR A 129 3.54 -3.74 -10.92
C THR A 129 4.70 -2.75 -11.00
N PHE A 130 5.62 -2.77 -10.03
CA PHE A 130 6.83 -1.94 -10.08
C PHE A 130 7.78 -2.36 -11.20
N THR A 131 7.94 -3.67 -11.45
CA THR A 131 8.73 -4.17 -12.58
C THR A 131 8.18 -3.65 -13.90
N LEU A 132 6.86 -3.73 -14.10
CA LEU A 132 6.21 -3.18 -15.30
C LEU A 132 6.42 -1.67 -15.44
N LEU A 133 6.34 -0.92 -14.34
CA LEU A 133 6.59 0.52 -14.35
C LEU A 133 8.03 0.83 -14.80
N VAL A 134 9.01 0.11 -14.26
CA VAL A 134 10.43 0.28 -14.63
C VAL A 134 10.67 -0.07 -16.10
N VAL A 135 10.13 -1.19 -16.57
CA VAL A 135 10.27 -1.62 -17.99
C VAL A 135 9.66 -0.56 -18.90
N PHE A 136 8.41 -0.15 -18.68
CA PHE A 136 7.78 0.86 -19.53
C PHE A 136 8.48 2.22 -19.47
N ASN A 137 9.01 2.61 -18.31
CA ASN A 137 9.77 3.85 -18.19
C ASN A 137 11.08 3.80 -18.99
N ARG A 138 11.70 2.63 -19.09
CA ARG A 138 12.94 2.43 -19.87
C ARG A 138 12.68 2.33 -21.36
N ASP A 139 11.69 1.56 -21.78
CA ASP A 139 11.44 1.21 -23.18
C ASP A 139 10.67 2.30 -23.94
N CYS A 140 10.00 3.20 -23.22
CA CYS A 140 9.33 4.37 -23.79
C CYS A 140 10.07 5.66 -23.38
N PRO A 141 11.24 5.98 -23.95
CA PRO A 141 11.96 7.20 -23.62
C PRO A 141 11.06 8.42 -23.92
N LYS A 142 11.20 9.47 -23.10
CA LYS A 142 10.53 10.76 -23.38
C LYS A 142 10.97 11.21 -24.78
N ALA A 143 10.00 11.52 -25.64
CA ALA A 143 10.29 12.16 -26.91
C ALA A 143 11.12 13.42 -26.57
N GLU A 144 12.38 13.45 -27.02
CA GLU A 144 13.15 14.69 -26.96
C GLU A 144 12.27 15.75 -27.62
N GLN A 145 11.93 16.79 -26.88
CA GLN A 145 11.39 18.00 -27.50
C GLN A 145 12.42 18.38 -28.55
N LYS A 146 12.13 18.04 -29.82
CA LYS A 146 12.83 18.64 -30.93
C LYS A 146 12.66 20.13 -30.71
N THR A 147 13.67 20.72 -30.10
CA THR A 147 13.88 22.15 -30.15
C THR A 147 13.91 22.43 -31.64
N SER A 148 12.80 22.93 -32.17
CA SER A 148 12.76 23.58 -33.45
C SER A 148 13.77 24.70 -33.34
N ALA A 149 15.02 24.37 -33.61
CA ALA A 149 15.97 25.34 -34.05
C ALA A 149 15.35 25.94 -35.32
N SER A 150 14.65 27.03 -35.13
CA SER A 150 14.33 27.95 -36.19
C SER A 150 15.65 28.29 -36.87
N ASP A 151 15.84 27.69 -38.03
CA ASP A 151 16.92 28.01 -38.94
C ASP A 151 16.71 29.47 -39.38
N PRO A 152 17.55 30.42 -39.00
CA PRO A 152 17.42 31.82 -39.38
C PRO A 152 18.05 32.11 -40.75
N ALA A 153 18.10 31.14 -41.65
CA ALA A 153 18.77 31.25 -42.94
C ALA A 153 17.82 31.15 -44.14
N SER A 154 16.78 31.96 -44.17
CA SER A 154 16.02 32.13 -45.41
C SER A 154 15.59 33.60 -45.64
N ASN A 155 16.48 34.54 -45.36
CA ASN A 155 16.33 35.91 -45.80
C ASN A 155 17.66 36.37 -46.39
N LEU A 156 17.94 35.96 -47.65
CA LEU A 156 18.79 36.67 -48.59
C LEU A 156 18.25 36.47 -50.00
#